data_c59e4a8928a46adc12947896fa80b73b
#
_entry.id   c59e4a8928a46adc12947896fa80b73b
#
_cell.length_a   1.000
_cell.length_b   1.000
_cell.length_c   1.000
_cell.angle_alpha   90.00
_cell.angle_beta   90.00
_cell.angle_gamma   90.00
#
_symmetry.space_group_name_H-M   'P 1'
#
loop_
_entity.id
_entity.type
_entity.pdbx_description
1 polymer ?
#
loop_
_entity_poly.entity_id
_entity_poly.type
_entity_poly.pdbx_seq_one_letter_code
_entity_poly.pdbx_strand_id
1 'polypeptide(L)'
;LQEFRRLQEQPDETAFDLMMLSLAVTAADTFVERNTRAEDAWCRQFKVHLPLLEPDLWQQQRSLLQETLHFLSGDLWDFEFSQSDFQIPSKITHRRARKIHIDNHDSVCLFSGGLDSMIGAIDLTQQGKKPVLVSHAYPKDREKQDDVYNKLRLTNAKFQVVANPRKVKEIP
;
A
#
# COMPACT_ATOMS: atom_id res chain seq x y z
N LEU A 1 -0.89 -6.76 8.69
CA LEU A 1 -0.96 -8.23 8.84
C LEU A 1 -2.40 -8.76 8.92
N GLN A 2 -3.32 -8.01 9.52
CA GLN A 2 -4.72 -8.46 9.64
C GLN A 2 -5.42 -8.63 8.27
N GLU A 3 -5.05 -7.82 7.29
CA GLU A 3 -5.63 -7.86 5.94
C GLU A 3 -5.13 -9.06 5.12
N PHE A 4 -3.87 -9.47 5.26
CA PHE A 4 -3.35 -10.68 4.61
C PHE A 4 -4.11 -11.95 5.02
N ARG A 5 -4.62 -11.99 6.26
CA ARG A 5 -5.46 -13.09 6.74
C ARG A 5 -6.77 -13.23 5.96
N ARG A 6 -7.26 -12.14 5.36
CA ARG A 6 -8.48 -12.15 4.53
C ARG A 6 -8.23 -12.72 3.15
N LEU A 7 -7.05 -12.51 2.60
CA LEU A 7 -6.64 -13.04 1.31
C LEU A 7 -6.27 -14.53 1.37
N GLN A 8 -5.99 -15.06 2.58
CA GLN A 8 -5.49 -16.43 2.80
C GLN A 8 -4.20 -16.75 2.04
N GLU A 9 -3.53 -15.73 1.54
CA GLU A 9 -2.25 -15.82 0.89
C GLU A 9 -1.14 -15.37 1.84
N GLN A 10 0.01 -16.02 1.71
CA GLN A 10 1.23 -15.56 2.35
C GLN A 10 1.99 -14.74 1.32
N PRO A 11 2.29 -13.46 1.60
CA PRO A 11 3.13 -12.68 0.70
C PRO A 11 4.52 -13.32 0.63
N ASP A 12 5.17 -13.23 -0.51
CA ASP A 12 6.60 -13.49 -0.60
C ASP A 12 7.40 -12.38 0.12
N GLU A 13 8.70 -12.57 0.24
CA GLU A 13 9.59 -11.65 0.95
C GLU A 13 9.60 -10.27 0.30
N THR A 14 9.66 -10.21 -1.03
CA THR A 14 9.65 -8.95 -1.79
C THR A 14 8.36 -8.17 -1.60
N ALA A 15 7.20 -8.84 -1.67
CA ALA A 15 5.90 -8.19 -1.44
C ALA A 15 5.74 -7.71 0.01
N PHE A 16 6.27 -8.46 0.95
CA PHE A 16 6.27 -8.06 2.36
C PHE A 16 7.16 -6.82 2.58
N ASP A 17 8.36 -6.81 2.02
CA ASP A 17 9.28 -5.70 2.10
C ASP A 17 8.71 -4.44 1.44
N LEU A 18 8.08 -4.57 0.26
CA LEU A 18 7.40 -3.45 -0.41
C LEU A 18 6.30 -2.86 0.49
N MET A 19 5.55 -3.71 1.19
CA MET A 19 4.55 -3.23 2.16
C MET A 19 5.22 -2.48 3.31
N MET A 20 6.31 -3.00 3.87
CA MET A 20 7.03 -2.34 4.98
C MET A 20 7.59 -0.99 4.54
N LEU A 21 8.19 -0.93 3.36
CA LEU A 21 8.70 0.30 2.75
C LEU A 21 7.57 1.33 2.55
N SER A 22 6.44 0.89 1.99
CA SER A 22 5.27 1.76 1.77
C SER A 22 4.71 2.32 3.08
N LEU A 23 4.65 1.50 4.13
CA LEU A 23 4.23 1.94 5.47
C LEU A 23 5.21 2.92 6.10
N ALA A 24 6.52 2.70 5.93
CA ALA A 24 7.56 3.60 6.45
C ALA A 24 7.50 4.97 5.76
N VAL A 25 7.38 4.99 4.42
CA VAL A 25 7.21 6.23 3.64
C VAL A 25 5.94 6.97 4.06
N THR A 26 4.82 6.27 4.17
CA THR A 26 3.54 6.87 4.60
C THR A 26 3.63 7.41 6.02
N ALA A 27 4.32 6.71 6.93
CA ALA A 27 4.53 7.18 8.29
C ALA A 27 5.40 8.45 8.33
N ALA A 28 6.51 8.47 7.59
CA ALA A 28 7.37 9.62 7.50
C ALA A 28 6.63 10.84 6.96
N ASP A 29 5.88 10.68 5.88
CA ASP A 29 5.09 11.76 5.29
C ASP A 29 3.98 12.27 6.22
N THR A 30 3.32 11.36 6.96
CA THR A 30 2.19 11.70 7.84
C THR A 30 2.63 12.36 9.14
N PHE A 31 3.76 11.92 9.74
CA PHE A 31 4.12 12.34 11.10
C PHE A 31 5.18 13.45 11.14
N VAL A 32 5.86 13.71 10.05
CA VAL A 32 6.83 14.80 9.95
C VAL A 32 6.17 15.99 9.27
N GLU A 33 5.72 16.93 10.06
CA GLU A 33 5.02 18.12 9.55
C GLU A 33 5.94 18.98 8.70
N ARG A 34 5.49 19.32 7.50
CA ARG A 34 6.25 20.15 6.55
C ARG A 34 6.55 21.54 7.10
N ASN A 35 5.57 22.19 7.70
CA ASN A 35 5.70 23.56 8.22
C ASN A 35 6.74 23.70 9.34
N THR A 36 7.04 22.63 10.06
CA THR A 36 7.95 22.68 11.23
C THR A 36 9.31 22.03 10.97
N ARG A 37 9.44 21.20 9.93
CA ARG A 37 10.61 20.37 9.69
C ARG A 37 11.23 20.53 8.31
N ALA A 38 10.59 21.29 7.40
CA ALA A 38 11.14 21.53 6.08
C ALA A 38 12.02 22.77 6.07
N GLU A 39 13.12 22.74 5.32
CA GLU A 39 13.83 23.93 4.92
C GLU A 39 12.90 24.78 4.03
N ASP A 40 12.82 26.08 4.29
CA ASP A 40 11.94 27.03 3.59
C ASP A 40 10.45 26.60 3.59
N ALA A 41 10.02 25.80 4.59
CA ALA A 41 8.68 25.21 4.71
C ALA A 41 8.24 24.38 3.49
N TRP A 42 9.18 23.95 2.64
CA TRP A 42 8.87 23.21 1.41
C TRP A 42 9.49 21.82 1.36
N CYS A 43 10.78 21.69 1.42
CA CYS A 43 11.51 20.43 1.24
C CYS A 43 11.90 19.83 2.59
N ARG A 44 11.46 18.61 2.89
CA ARG A 44 11.92 17.85 4.06
C ARG A 44 13.05 16.92 3.64
N GLN A 45 13.93 16.61 4.58
CA GLN A 45 14.99 15.62 4.39
C GLN A 45 14.68 14.42 5.29
N PHE A 46 14.49 13.25 4.67
CA PHE A 46 14.23 12.00 5.37
C PHE A 46 15.44 11.09 5.28
N LYS A 47 15.92 10.64 6.44
CA LYS A 47 16.82 9.50 6.53
C LYS A 47 16.04 8.33 7.13
N VAL A 48 15.85 7.29 6.32
CA VAL A 48 15.02 6.13 6.67
C VAL A 48 15.90 4.89 6.75
N HIS A 49 16.06 4.36 7.97
CA HIS A 49 16.69 3.07 8.18
C HIS A 49 15.61 2.00 8.32
N LEU A 50 15.63 1.02 7.42
CA LEU A 50 14.59 0.01 7.33
C LEU A 50 15.18 -1.40 7.26
N PRO A 51 14.88 -2.27 8.26
CA PRO A 51 15.21 -3.67 8.19
C PRO A 51 14.24 -4.40 7.24
N LEU A 52 14.79 -5.09 6.24
CA LEU A 52 14.07 -5.81 5.20
C LEU A 52 14.53 -7.25 5.12
N LEU A 53 13.72 -8.11 4.51
CA LEU A 53 14.04 -9.51 4.31
C LEU A 53 15.03 -9.71 3.15
N GLU A 54 14.93 -8.87 2.12
CA GLU A 54 15.79 -8.87 0.93
C GLU A 54 16.51 -7.52 0.77
N PRO A 55 17.36 -7.08 1.73
CA PRO A 55 17.98 -5.76 1.70
C PRO A 55 18.84 -5.52 0.46
N ASP A 56 19.52 -6.53 -0.07
CA ASP A 56 20.36 -6.42 -1.26
C ASP A 56 19.55 -6.09 -2.52
N LEU A 57 18.34 -6.67 -2.66
CA LEU A 57 17.42 -6.34 -3.74
C LEU A 57 17.02 -4.86 -3.68
N TRP A 58 16.64 -4.39 -2.51
CA TRP A 58 16.21 -3.02 -2.30
C TRP A 58 17.38 -2.03 -2.38
N GLN A 59 18.59 -2.43 -2.02
CA GLN A 59 19.79 -1.63 -2.21
C GLN A 59 20.07 -1.36 -3.70
N GLN A 60 19.80 -2.32 -4.58
CA GLN A 60 19.91 -2.14 -6.03
C GLN A 60 18.86 -1.15 -6.57
N GLN A 61 17.70 -1.07 -5.95
CA GLN A 61 16.61 -0.16 -6.33
C GLN A 61 16.63 1.19 -5.60
N ARG A 62 17.63 1.42 -4.73
CA ARG A 62 17.68 2.60 -3.85
C ARG A 62 17.57 3.91 -4.62
N SER A 63 18.35 4.09 -5.68
CA SER A 63 18.33 5.33 -6.48
C SER A 63 16.97 5.58 -7.12
N LEU A 64 16.38 4.54 -7.71
CA LEU A 64 15.05 4.63 -8.32
C LEU A 64 13.97 5.00 -7.28
N LEU A 65 14.02 4.43 -6.09
CA LEU A 65 13.11 4.77 -5.00
C LEU A 65 13.26 6.22 -4.57
N GLN A 66 14.50 6.68 -4.37
CA GLN A 66 14.80 8.05 -3.95
C GLN A 66 14.31 9.06 -5.00
N GLU A 67 14.61 8.84 -6.27
CA GLU A 67 14.18 9.69 -7.38
C GLU A 67 12.66 9.72 -7.50
N THR A 68 12.00 8.55 -7.43
CA THR A 68 10.54 8.45 -7.50
C THR A 68 9.85 9.20 -6.36
N LEU A 69 10.32 8.99 -5.13
CA LEU A 69 9.74 9.65 -3.96
C LEU A 69 10.04 11.15 -3.95
N HIS A 70 11.22 11.57 -4.40
CA HIS A 70 11.54 12.97 -4.58
C HIS A 70 10.58 13.63 -5.59
N PHE A 71 10.39 13.01 -6.74
CA PHE A 71 9.45 13.49 -7.76
C PHE A 71 8.02 13.63 -7.24
N LEU A 72 7.55 12.64 -6.47
CA LEU A 72 6.17 12.61 -5.97
C LEU A 72 5.92 13.57 -4.80
N SER A 73 6.92 13.80 -3.93
CA SER A 73 6.74 14.56 -2.69
C SER A 73 7.44 15.91 -2.66
N GLY A 74 8.45 16.12 -3.50
CA GLY A 74 9.37 17.26 -3.42
C GLY A 74 10.35 17.18 -2.25
N ASP A 75 10.36 16.05 -1.51
CA ASP A 75 11.23 15.83 -0.35
C ASP A 75 12.48 15.03 -0.74
N LEU A 76 13.55 15.17 0.03
CA LEU A 76 14.77 14.38 -0.15
C LEU A 76 14.69 13.11 0.70
N TRP A 77 14.93 11.98 0.08
CA TRP A 77 14.85 10.66 0.71
C TRP A 77 16.21 9.98 0.66
N ASP A 78 16.68 9.53 1.81
CA ASP A 78 17.88 8.72 1.94
C ASP A 78 17.51 7.42 2.69
N PHE A 79 17.77 6.27 2.05
CA PHE A 79 17.45 4.95 2.59
C PHE A 79 18.70 4.20 2.96
N GLU A 80 18.66 3.58 4.13
CA GLU A 80 19.62 2.59 4.59
C GLU A 80 18.86 1.29 4.85
N PHE A 81 19.20 0.21 4.15
CA PHE A 81 18.58 -1.09 4.33
C PHE A 81 19.51 -2.01 5.13
N SER A 82 18.92 -2.77 6.03
CA SER A 82 19.62 -3.80 6.81
C SER A 82 18.86 -5.11 6.80
N GLN A 83 19.52 -6.21 7.13
CA GLN A 83 18.87 -7.52 7.22
C GLN A 83 17.88 -7.55 8.38
N SER A 84 16.70 -8.06 8.13
CA SER A 84 15.67 -8.34 9.13
C SER A 84 15.62 -9.82 9.46
N ASP A 85 15.50 -10.14 10.75
CA ASP A 85 15.23 -11.50 11.23
C ASP A 85 13.73 -11.83 11.32
N PHE A 86 12.88 -10.94 10.81
CA PHE A 86 11.43 -11.10 10.87
C PHE A 86 10.97 -12.29 10.03
N GLN A 87 10.16 -13.15 10.62
CA GLN A 87 9.54 -14.24 9.88
C GLN A 87 8.10 -13.85 9.49
N ILE A 88 7.81 -13.98 8.20
CA ILE A 88 6.45 -13.74 7.70
C ILE A 88 5.52 -14.79 8.35
N PRO A 89 4.46 -14.35 9.06
CA PRO A 89 3.56 -15.29 9.71
C PRO A 89 2.95 -16.25 8.69
N SER A 90 3.05 -17.55 8.96
CA SER A 90 2.37 -18.58 8.16
C SER A 90 0.87 -18.31 8.06
N LYS A 91 0.22 -18.83 7.02
CA LYS A 91 -1.24 -18.69 6.80
C LYS A 91 -2.02 -18.95 8.09
N ILE A 92 -2.53 -17.89 8.70
CA ILE A 92 -3.37 -18.02 9.88
C ILE A 92 -4.81 -18.07 9.39
N THR A 93 -5.38 -19.26 9.35
CA THR A 93 -6.80 -19.45 9.09
C THR A 93 -7.62 -18.95 10.27
N HIS A 94 -8.13 -17.73 10.17
CA HIS A 94 -9.09 -17.22 11.15
C HIS A 94 -10.51 -17.60 10.71
N ARG A 95 -11.17 -18.44 11.51
CA ARG A 95 -12.54 -18.96 11.27
C ARG A 95 -13.61 -17.86 11.05
N ARG A 96 -13.34 -16.61 11.47
CA ARG A 96 -14.29 -15.47 11.43
C ARG A 96 -13.94 -14.36 10.43
N ALA A 97 -12.81 -14.43 9.74
CA ALA A 97 -12.48 -13.43 8.72
C ALA A 97 -13.29 -13.69 7.45
N ARG A 98 -13.98 -12.66 6.94
CA ARG A 98 -14.64 -12.75 5.63
C ARG A 98 -13.56 -12.94 4.57
N LYS A 99 -13.51 -14.12 4.00
CA LYS A 99 -12.54 -14.48 2.98
C LYS A 99 -12.82 -13.74 1.68
N ILE A 100 -11.76 -13.35 1.01
CA ILE A 100 -11.82 -12.81 -0.35
C ILE A 100 -11.17 -13.87 -1.24
N HIS A 101 -11.94 -14.43 -2.14
CA HIS A 101 -11.45 -15.42 -3.09
C HIS A 101 -10.86 -14.68 -4.31
N ILE A 102 -9.58 -14.91 -4.58
CA ILE A 102 -8.86 -14.31 -5.69
C ILE A 102 -8.43 -15.33 -6.75
N ASP A 103 -8.70 -16.60 -6.52
CA ASP A 103 -8.22 -17.73 -7.35
C ASP A 103 -8.61 -17.65 -8.84
N ASN A 104 -9.70 -16.95 -9.15
CA ASN A 104 -10.21 -16.79 -10.52
C ASN A 104 -9.94 -15.39 -11.11
N HIS A 105 -9.03 -14.64 -10.51
CA HIS A 105 -8.69 -13.30 -10.95
C HIS A 105 -7.32 -13.31 -11.62
N ASP A 106 -7.17 -12.54 -12.69
CA ASP A 106 -5.99 -12.51 -13.55
C ASP A 106 -5.20 -11.20 -13.47
N SER A 107 -5.73 -10.24 -12.75
CA SER A 107 -5.15 -8.90 -12.68
C SER A 107 -5.61 -8.16 -11.42
N VAL A 108 -4.90 -7.08 -11.10
CA VAL A 108 -5.24 -6.16 -10.02
C VAL A 108 -5.47 -4.78 -10.62
N CYS A 109 -6.55 -4.11 -10.22
CA CYS A 109 -6.84 -2.75 -10.60
C CYS A 109 -6.96 -1.87 -9.34
N LEU A 110 -6.17 -0.81 -9.25
CA LEU A 110 -6.32 0.18 -8.20
C LEU A 110 -7.61 0.97 -8.43
N PHE A 111 -8.51 0.94 -7.46
CA PHE A 111 -9.85 1.51 -7.58
C PHE A 111 -10.08 2.58 -6.51
N SER A 112 -9.74 3.82 -6.83
CA SER A 112 -9.94 4.97 -5.93
C SER A 112 -11.37 5.53 -5.93
N GLY A 113 -12.20 5.15 -6.91
CA GLY A 113 -13.51 5.74 -7.15
C GLY A 113 -13.46 7.05 -7.94
N GLY A 114 -12.29 7.44 -8.44
CA GLY A 114 -12.11 8.53 -9.40
C GLY A 114 -12.28 8.07 -10.85
N LEU A 115 -12.35 9.02 -11.78
CA LEU A 115 -12.64 8.77 -13.19
C LEU A 115 -11.64 7.77 -13.83
N ASP A 116 -10.34 7.97 -13.63
CA ASP A 116 -9.31 7.15 -14.26
C ASP A 116 -9.37 5.70 -13.78
N SER A 117 -9.53 5.49 -12.47
CA SER A 117 -9.65 4.14 -11.91
C SER A 117 -10.94 3.44 -12.34
N MET A 118 -11.99 4.21 -12.59
CA MET A 118 -13.27 3.73 -13.10
C MET A 118 -13.13 3.27 -14.55
N ILE A 119 -12.51 4.09 -15.40
CA ILE A 119 -12.23 3.75 -16.79
C ILE A 119 -11.35 2.51 -16.85
N GLY A 120 -10.26 2.46 -16.08
CA GLY A 120 -9.37 1.30 -16.02
C GLY A 120 -10.09 0.01 -15.64
N ALA A 121 -11.00 0.05 -14.66
CA ALA A 121 -11.79 -1.12 -14.28
C ALA A 121 -12.75 -1.58 -15.37
N ILE A 122 -13.39 -0.63 -16.10
CA ILE A 122 -14.28 -0.92 -17.23
C ILE A 122 -13.49 -1.53 -18.38
N ASP A 123 -12.36 -0.91 -18.76
CA ASP A 123 -11.53 -1.36 -19.87
C ASP A 123 -11.00 -2.77 -19.65
N LEU A 124 -10.49 -3.07 -18.47
CA LEU A 124 -10.05 -4.42 -18.12
C LEU A 124 -11.19 -5.44 -18.24
N THR A 125 -12.38 -5.07 -17.74
CA THR A 125 -13.55 -5.95 -17.81
C THR A 125 -14.02 -6.16 -19.24
N GLN A 126 -14.02 -5.11 -20.09
CA GLN A 126 -14.36 -5.22 -21.52
C GLN A 126 -13.36 -6.06 -22.30
N GLN A 127 -12.10 -6.07 -21.91
CA GLN A 127 -11.07 -6.95 -22.46
C GLN A 127 -11.19 -8.42 -21.99
N GLY A 128 -12.24 -8.75 -21.23
CA GLY A 128 -12.46 -10.08 -20.69
C GLY A 128 -11.58 -10.45 -19.50
N LYS A 129 -10.85 -9.47 -18.93
CA LYS A 129 -10.07 -9.64 -17.70
C LYS A 129 -10.96 -9.70 -16.48
N LYS A 130 -10.45 -10.32 -15.43
CA LYS A 130 -11.14 -10.47 -14.14
C LYS A 130 -10.32 -9.79 -13.02
N PRO A 131 -10.24 -8.45 -13.01
CA PRO A 131 -9.44 -7.76 -12.02
C PRO A 131 -10.03 -7.89 -10.61
N VAL A 132 -9.14 -8.01 -9.62
CA VAL A 132 -9.48 -7.65 -8.23
C VAL A 132 -9.38 -6.14 -8.09
N LEU A 133 -10.43 -5.49 -7.63
CA LEU A 133 -10.43 -4.06 -7.37
C LEU A 133 -9.87 -3.78 -5.98
N VAL A 134 -8.74 -3.08 -5.92
CA VAL A 134 -8.05 -2.78 -4.66
C VAL A 134 -8.13 -1.28 -4.37
N SER A 135 -8.56 -0.93 -3.17
CA SER A 135 -8.75 0.46 -2.77
C SER A 135 -8.07 0.75 -1.45
N HIS A 136 -7.44 1.92 -1.35
CA HIS A 136 -7.19 2.55 -0.06
C HIS A 136 -8.44 3.34 0.33
N ALA A 137 -9.07 2.99 1.46
CA ALA A 137 -10.42 3.46 1.76
C ALA A 137 -10.55 4.00 3.19
N TYR A 138 -10.30 5.28 3.39
CA TYR A 138 -10.83 5.97 4.56
C TYR A 138 -12.37 5.94 4.56
N PRO A 139 -13.05 6.15 5.69
CA PRO A 139 -14.51 6.00 5.76
C PRO A 139 -15.28 6.75 4.67
N LYS A 140 -14.95 8.02 4.42
CA LYS A 140 -15.58 8.83 3.37
C LYS A 140 -15.27 8.36 1.94
N ASP A 141 -14.05 7.88 1.72
CA ASP A 141 -13.65 7.36 0.41
C ASP A 141 -14.32 6.03 0.13
N ARG A 142 -14.53 5.23 1.16
CA ARG A 142 -15.24 3.95 1.06
C ARG A 142 -16.66 4.13 0.53
N GLU A 143 -17.41 5.10 1.06
CA GLU A 143 -18.77 5.39 0.58
C GLU A 143 -18.80 5.76 -0.90
N LYS A 144 -17.89 6.63 -1.34
CA LYS A 144 -17.77 7.01 -2.75
C LYS A 144 -17.40 5.82 -3.65
N GLN A 145 -16.42 5.01 -3.20
CA GLN A 145 -15.99 3.82 -3.92
C GLN A 145 -17.12 2.81 -4.05
N ASP A 146 -17.88 2.60 -2.98
CA ASP A 146 -19.02 1.69 -2.96
C ASP A 146 -20.16 2.21 -3.86
N ASP A 147 -20.45 3.51 -3.84
CA ASP A 147 -21.46 4.14 -4.70
C ASP A 147 -21.09 3.96 -6.19
N VAL A 148 -19.85 4.27 -6.56
CA VAL A 148 -19.37 4.10 -7.94
C VAL A 148 -19.41 2.63 -8.35
N TYR A 149 -18.91 1.73 -7.51
CA TYR A 149 -18.94 0.29 -7.75
C TYR A 149 -20.35 -0.22 -8.05
N ASN A 150 -21.32 0.20 -7.23
CA ASN A 150 -22.72 -0.20 -7.36
C ASN A 150 -23.39 0.42 -8.60
N LYS A 151 -23.14 1.69 -8.89
CA LYS A 151 -23.67 2.40 -10.07
C LYS A 151 -23.18 1.78 -11.38
N LEU A 152 -21.91 1.36 -11.41
CA LEU A 152 -21.33 0.68 -12.56
C LEU A 152 -21.74 -0.81 -12.64
N ARG A 153 -22.46 -1.32 -11.65
CA ARG A 153 -22.86 -2.74 -11.56
C ARG A 153 -21.67 -3.70 -11.69
N LEU A 154 -20.53 -3.31 -11.11
CA LEU A 154 -19.33 -4.14 -11.14
C LEU A 154 -19.57 -5.40 -10.29
N THR A 155 -19.09 -6.54 -10.80
CA THR A 155 -19.19 -7.85 -10.11
C THR A 155 -17.83 -8.37 -9.66
N ASN A 156 -16.78 -7.61 -9.92
CA ASN A 156 -15.41 -7.94 -9.57
C ASN A 156 -15.22 -8.06 -8.05
N ALA A 157 -14.32 -8.93 -7.63
CA ALA A 157 -13.91 -8.95 -6.23
C ALA A 157 -13.32 -7.60 -5.82
N LYS A 158 -13.70 -7.14 -4.62
CA LYS A 158 -13.29 -5.83 -4.09
C LYS A 158 -12.54 -6.00 -2.78
N PHE A 159 -11.36 -5.42 -2.70
CA PHE A 159 -10.51 -5.40 -1.53
C PHE A 159 -10.22 -3.97 -1.09
N GLN A 160 -10.81 -3.57 0.02
CA GLN A 160 -10.67 -2.22 0.57
C GLN A 160 -9.86 -2.28 1.85
N VAL A 161 -8.73 -1.56 1.87
CA VAL A 161 -7.81 -1.50 3.01
C VAL A 161 -7.60 -0.08 3.48
N VAL A 162 -7.21 0.07 4.72
CA VAL A 162 -6.74 1.34 5.28
C VAL A 162 -5.31 1.11 5.76
N ALA A 163 -4.35 1.66 5.04
CA ALA A 163 -2.97 1.76 5.50
C ALA A 163 -2.83 3.09 6.26
N ASN A 164 -3.13 3.07 7.55
CA ASN A 164 -3.05 4.25 8.40
C ASN A 164 -2.00 4.01 9.48
N PRO A 165 -0.79 4.58 9.35
CA PRO A 165 0.21 4.51 10.39
C PRO A 165 -0.33 5.22 11.64
N ARG A 166 -0.22 4.58 12.79
CA ARG A 166 -0.61 5.17 14.06
C ARG A 166 0.64 5.60 14.82
N LYS A 167 0.64 6.84 15.30
CA LYS A 167 1.65 7.30 16.24
C LYS A 167 1.56 6.42 17.49
N VAL A 168 2.61 5.70 17.80
CA VAL A 168 2.71 5.00 19.09
C VAL A 168 2.79 6.08 20.14
N LYS A 169 1.92 6.05 21.14
CA LYS A 169 2.09 6.91 22.32
C LYS A 169 3.46 6.55 22.91
N GLU A 170 4.27 7.54 23.14
CA GLU A 170 5.57 7.36 23.79
C GLU A 170 5.36 6.44 25.01
N ILE A 171 6.06 5.32 24.98
CA ILE A 171 6.15 4.45 26.15
C ILE A 171 7.02 5.23 27.13
N PRO A 172 6.52 5.54 28.32
CA PRO A 172 7.27 6.32 29.30
C PRO A 172 8.55 5.62 29.72
#